data_a081a7d827dbc384b1c33d37556f60ae
#
_entry.id   a081a7d827dbc384b1c33d37556f60ae
#
_cell.length_a   1.000
_cell.length_b   1.000
_cell.length_c   1.000
_cell.angle_alpha   90.00
_cell.angle_beta   90.00
_cell.angle_gamma   90.00
#
_symmetry.space_group_name_H-M   'P 1'
#
loop_
_entity.id
_entity.type
_entity.pdbx_description
1 polymer ?
#
loop_
_entity_poly.entity_id
_entity_poly.type
_entity_poly.pdbx_seq_one_letter_code
_entity_poly.pdbx_strand_id
1 'polypeptide(L)'
;MAALKYSRQRESIKEFLRSRTDHPTADTVYENLRQIYPNISLGTVYRNLSLLSDIGEIRKLTNFGSADRYDGRIAPHSHFMCTKCNRVIDMQSDSLNGILEQEDAEFVHGKVFDVDASFYGICKECLKKEEKKA
;
A
#
# COMPACT_ATOMS: atom_id res chain seq x y z
N MET A 1 24.07 14.81 -2.91
CA MET A 1 23.03 14.50 -1.93
C MET A 1 23.65 13.80 -0.73
N ALA A 2 23.32 14.25 0.46
CA ALA A 2 23.77 13.55 1.67
C ALA A 2 23.07 12.20 1.77
N ALA A 3 23.82 11.15 2.08
CA ALA A 3 23.25 9.85 2.34
C ALA A 3 22.38 9.90 3.60
N LEU A 4 21.24 9.22 3.59
CA LEU A 4 20.39 9.12 4.77
C LEU A 4 21.10 8.33 5.86
N LYS A 5 21.03 8.85 7.07
CA LYS A 5 21.55 8.12 8.22
C LYS A 5 20.73 6.86 8.45
N TYR A 6 21.36 5.76 8.80
CA TYR A 6 20.69 4.53 9.17
C TYR A 6 19.78 4.77 10.38
N SER A 7 18.57 4.20 10.33
CA SER A 7 17.63 4.26 11.44
C SER A 7 17.02 2.88 11.64
N ARG A 8 17.19 2.33 12.84
CA ARG A 8 16.62 1.02 13.18
C ARG A 8 15.10 1.06 13.13
N GLN A 9 14.49 2.15 13.58
CA GLN A 9 13.05 2.33 13.57
C GLN A 9 12.52 2.35 12.14
N ARG A 10 13.19 3.08 11.24
CA ARG A 10 12.79 3.15 9.83
C ARG A 10 12.91 1.80 9.14
N GLU A 11 13.98 1.06 9.39
CA GLU A 11 14.15 -0.27 8.82
C GLU A 11 13.08 -1.25 9.35
N SER A 12 12.73 -1.15 10.62
CA SER A 12 11.67 -1.97 11.21
C SER A 12 10.31 -1.67 10.59
N ILE A 13 10.01 -0.41 10.29
CA ILE A 13 8.78 -0.01 9.60
C ILE A 13 8.76 -0.63 8.20
N LYS A 14 9.86 -0.53 7.49
CA LYS A 14 9.99 -1.08 6.13
C LYS A 14 9.78 -2.59 6.11
N GLU A 15 10.40 -3.32 7.04
CA GLU A 15 10.25 -4.76 7.16
C GLU A 15 8.83 -5.16 7.54
N PHE A 16 8.22 -4.42 8.46
CA PHE A 16 6.84 -4.66 8.86
C PHE A 16 5.90 -4.57 7.65
N LEU A 17 6.04 -3.52 6.84
CA LEU A 17 5.21 -3.34 5.65
C LEU A 17 5.46 -4.43 4.60
N ARG A 18 6.73 -4.82 4.44
CA ARG A 18 7.12 -5.82 3.44
C ARG A 18 6.48 -7.18 3.70
N SER A 19 6.24 -7.51 4.96
CA SER A 19 5.64 -8.79 5.36
C SER A 19 4.11 -8.77 5.33
N ARG A 20 3.48 -7.63 5.05
CA ARG A 20 2.02 -7.50 5.12
C ARG A 20 1.41 -7.28 3.74
N THR A 21 0.21 -7.83 3.58
CA THR A 21 -0.58 -7.67 2.36
C THR A 21 -1.90 -6.93 2.62
N ASP A 22 -2.15 -6.51 3.86
CA ASP A 22 -3.37 -5.82 4.27
C ASP A 22 -3.31 -4.30 4.09
N HIS A 23 -2.18 -3.77 3.64
CA HIS A 23 -1.97 -2.33 3.37
C HIS A 23 -2.34 -1.48 4.58
N PRO A 24 -1.55 -1.54 5.66
CA PRO A 24 -1.91 -0.88 6.92
C PRO A 24 -1.84 0.63 6.84
N THR A 25 -2.63 1.28 7.70
CA THR A 25 -2.55 2.72 7.94
C THR A 25 -1.37 3.02 8.88
N ALA A 26 -1.01 4.31 9.00
CA ALA A 26 0.04 4.73 9.94
C ALA A 26 -0.29 4.34 11.39
N ASP A 27 -1.57 4.42 11.77
CA ASP A 27 -2.00 4.04 13.11
C ASP A 27 -1.73 2.55 13.39
N THR A 28 -2.02 1.68 12.42
CA THR A 28 -1.75 0.24 12.54
C THR A 28 -0.25 -0.02 12.64
N VAL A 29 0.56 0.65 11.83
CA VAL A 29 2.02 0.55 11.90
C VAL A 29 2.49 0.96 13.29
N TYR A 30 2.01 2.09 13.79
CA TYR A 30 2.36 2.59 15.12
C TYR A 30 2.02 1.59 16.22
N GLU A 31 0.82 1.02 16.20
CA GLU A 31 0.40 0.04 17.21
C GLU A 31 1.32 -1.18 17.25
N ASN A 32 1.79 -1.63 16.09
CA ASN A 32 2.69 -2.78 16.02
C ASN A 32 4.12 -2.41 16.42
N LEU A 33 4.61 -1.25 15.99
CA LEU A 33 5.98 -0.82 16.30
C LEU A 33 6.17 -0.48 17.76
N ARG A 34 5.12 -0.10 18.47
CA ARG A 34 5.17 0.16 19.91
C ARG A 34 5.58 -1.07 20.71
N GLN A 35 5.30 -2.25 20.22
CA GLN A 35 5.68 -3.49 20.88
C GLN A 35 7.19 -3.71 20.88
N ILE A 36 7.88 -3.17 19.87
CA ILE A 36 9.34 -3.25 19.76
C ILE A 36 10.00 -2.00 20.33
N TYR A 37 9.41 -0.84 20.11
CA TYR A 37 9.90 0.46 20.51
C TYR A 37 8.84 1.17 21.37
N PRO A 38 8.77 0.89 22.68
CA PRO A 38 7.68 1.42 23.53
C PRO A 38 7.62 2.94 23.57
N ASN A 39 8.73 3.62 23.28
CA ASN A 39 8.80 5.10 23.32
C ASN A 39 8.64 5.75 21.94
N ILE A 40 8.35 4.96 20.89
CA ILE A 40 8.17 5.55 19.58
C ILE A 40 6.90 6.40 19.56
N SER A 41 6.95 7.56 18.90
CA SER A 41 5.79 8.43 18.76
C SER A 41 5.09 8.18 17.42
N LEU A 42 3.80 8.51 17.38
CA LEU A 42 3.03 8.46 16.13
C LEU A 42 3.65 9.40 15.08
N GLY A 43 4.12 10.58 15.51
CA GLY A 43 4.80 11.53 14.63
C GLY A 43 6.07 10.95 13.99
N THR A 44 6.84 10.17 14.74
CA THR A 44 8.02 9.48 14.21
C THR A 44 7.63 8.47 13.15
N VAL A 45 6.56 7.71 13.38
CA VAL A 45 6.04 6.75 12.39
C VAL A 45 5.63 7.47 11.11
N TYR A 46 4.86 8.56 11.20
CA TYR A 46 4.44 9.34 10.04
C TYR A 46 5.63 9.90 9.27
N ARG A 47 6.63 10.46 9.96
CA ARG A 47 7.81 11.02 9.30
C ARG A 47 8.58 9.95 8.54
N ASN A 48 8.74 8.76 9.11
CA ASN A 48 9.45 7.68 8.45
C ASN A 48 8.66 7.10 7.29
N LEU A 49 7.34 6.98 7.41
CA LEU A 49 6.49 6.53 6.30
C LEU A 49 6.55 7.53 5.14
N SER A 50 6.51 8.82 5.42
CA SER A 50 6.63 9.85 4.38
C SER A 50 7.99 9.80 3.70
N LEU A 51 9.06 9.66 4.48
CA LEU A 51 10.41 9.57 3.94
C LEU A 51 10.56 8.34 3.03
N LEU A 52 10.11 7.17 3.50
CA LEU A 52 10.19 5.93 2.72
C LEU A 52 9.38 6.01 1.43
N SER A 53 8.22 6.66 1.47
CA SER A 53 7.39 6.90 0.28
C SER A 53 8.08 7.83 -0.70
N ASP A 54 8.66 8.92 -0.21
CA ASP A 54 9.33 9.93 -1.03
C ASP A 54 10.55 9.37 -1.76
N ILE A 55 11.31 8.48 -1.09
CA ILE A 55 12.49 7.86 -1.71
C ILE A 55 12.13 6.60 -2.52
N GLY A 56 10.87 6.23 -2.59
CA GLY A 56 10.39 5.12 -3.43
C GLY A 56 10.61 3.73 -2.85
N GLU A 57 10.86 3.59 -1.56
CA GLU A 57 11.06 2.29 -0.93
C GLU A 57 9.76 1.64 -0.45
N ILE A 58 8.70 2.42 -0.32
CA ILE A 58 7.33 1.94 -0.09
C ILE A 58 6.37 2.76 -0.96
N ARG A 59 5.13 2.30 -1.11
CA ARG A 59 4.09 3.04 -1.80
C ARG A 59 3.05 3.55 -0.80
N LYS A 60 2.63 4.78 -1.01
CA LYS A 60 1.53 5.40 -0.26
C LYS A 60 0.27 5.33 -1.10
N LEU A 61 -0.79 4.78 -0.54
CA LEU A 61 -2.07 4.62 -1.21
C LEU A 61 -3.05 5.65 -0.64
N THR A 62 -3.42 6.65 -1.45
CA THR A 62 -4.23 7.79 -1.00
C THR A 62 -5.69 7.71 -1.40
N ASN A 63 -6.06 6.77 -2.28
CA ASN A 63 -7.39 6.72 -2.88
C ASN A 63 -8.35 5.75 -2.19
N PHE A 64 -8.01 5.25 -1.00
CA PHE A 64 -8.75 4.19 -0.34
C PHE A 64 -9.27 4.63 1.03
N GLY A 65 -10.34 5.41 1.02
CA GLY A 65 -10.98 5.86 2.25
C GLY A 65 -10.38 7.14 2.82
N SER A 66 -10.62 7.38 4.12
CA SER A 66 -10.23 8.63 4.78
C SER A 66 -8.79 8.65 5.26
N ALA A 67 -8.16 7.49 5.41
CA ALA A 67 -6.79 7.37 5.88
C ALA A 67 -5.89 6.80 4.79
N ASP A 68 -4.67 7.34 4.69
CA ASP A 68 -3.67 6.81 3.77
C ASP A 68 -3.23 5.43 4.22
N ARG A 69 -3.00 4.55 3.25
CA ARG A 69 -2.47 3.21 3.48
C ARG A 69 -1.08 3.10 2.88
N TYR A 70 -0.34 2.11 3.33
CA TYR A 70 1.05 1.94 2.92
C TYR A 70 1.30 0.51 2.47
N ASP A 71 2.09 0.36 1.41
CA ASP A 71 2.43 -0.92 0.81
C ASP A 71 3.95 -1.05 0.72
N GLY A 72 4.49 -2.12 1.26
CA GLY A 72 5.93 -2.41 1.20
C GLY A 72 6.40 -2.94 -0.14
N ARG A 73 5.48 -3.24 -1.04
CA ARG A 73 5.79 -3.71 -2.40
C ARG A 73 5.82 -2.53 -3.35
N ILE A 74 6.94 -2.34 -4.00
CA ILE A 74 7.10 -1.24 -4.98
C ILE A 74 6.89 -1.69 -6.42
N ALA A 75 6.80 -3.00 -6.67
CA ALA A 75 6.50 -3.53 -8.00
C ALA A 75 5.10 -3.08 -8.45
N PRO A 76 4.90 -2.70 -9.72
CA PRO A 76 3.59 -2.28 -10.20
C PRO A 76 2.54 -3.37 -10.01
N HIS A 77 1.45 -3.03 -9.36
CA HIS A 77 0.29 -3.90 -9.22
C HIS A 77 -0.94 -3.03 -8.93
N SER A 78 -2.12 -3.58 -9.17
CA SER A 78 -3.35 -2.88 -8.88
C SER A 78 -3.90 -3.26 -7.52
N HIS A 79 -4.76 -2.42 -6.99
CA HIS A 79 -5.38 -2.62 -5.69
C HIS A 79 -6.90 -2.65 -5.82
N PHE A 80 -7.53 -3.42 -4.97
CA PHE A 80 -8.99 -3.52 -4.88
C PHE A 80 -9.42 -3.14 -3.47
N MET A 81 -10.39 -2.22 -3.38
CA MET A 81 -10.98 -1.84 -2.10
C MET A 81 -12.41 -2.34 -2.00
N CYS A 82 -12.70 -3.07 -0.93
CA CYS A 82 -14.07 -3.46 -0.62
C CYS A 82 -14.82 -2.26 -0.02
N THR A 83 -15.91 -1.86 -0.65
CA THR A 83 -16.71 -0.72 -0.19
C THR A 83 -17.51 -1.03 1.08
N LYS A 84 -17.64 -2.30 1.46
CA LYS A 84 -18.37 -2.72 2.66
C LYS A 84 -17.49 -2.85 3.89
N CYS A 85 -16.35 -3.53 3.79
CA CYS A 85 -15.46 -3.73 4.93
C CYS A 85 -14.20 -2.85 4.88
N ASN A 86 -14.02 -2.07 3.82
CA ASN A 86 -12.88 -1.18 3.60
C ASN A 86 -11.52 -1.88 3.51
N ARG A 87 -11.52 -3.19 3.29
CA ARG A 87 -10.28 -3.96 3.08
C ARG A 87 -9.65 -3.56 1.76
N VAL A 88 -8.34 -3.41 1.74
CA VAL A 88 -7.56 -3.18 0.52
C VAL A 88 -6.73 -4.43 0.24
N ILE A 89 -6.92 -5.01 -0.94
CA ILE A 89 -6.29 -6.27 -1.34
C ILE A 89 -5.55 -6.04 -2.65
N ASP A 90 -4.41 -6.72 -2.83
CA ASP A 90 -3.74 -6.73 -4.12
C ASP A 90 -4.63 -7.45 -5.13
N MET A 91 -4.84 -6.81 -6.27
CA MET A 91 -5.66 -7.40 -7.32
C MET A 91 -4.78 -8.21 -8.26
N GLN A 92 -5.05 -9.51 -8.32
CA GLN A 92 -4.33 -10.43 -9.19
C GLN A 92 -5.28 -10.90 -10.28
N SER A 93 -5.02 -10.43 -11.48
CA SER A 93 -5.75 -10.85 -12.68
C SER A 93 -4.75 -10.89 -13.83
N ASP A 94 -4.66 -12.01 -14.53
CA ASP A 94 -3.71 -12.17 -15.62
C ASP A 94 -3.90 -11.13 -16.71
N SER A 95 -5.14 -10.79 -17.03
CA SER A 95 -5.43 -9.77 -18.04
C SER A 95 -5.03 -8.36 -17.59
N LEU A 96 -5.21 -8.04 -16.30
CA LEU A 96 -4.77 -6.75 -15.76
C LEU A 96 -3.27 -6.70 -15.59
N ASN A 97 -2.65 -7.79 -15.14
CA ASN A 97 -1.20 -7.87 -15.00
C ASN A 97 -0.51 -7.70 -16.35
N GLY A 98 -1.08 -8.26 -17.41
CA GLY A 98 -0.56 -8.07 -18.77
C GLY A 98 -0.55 -6.61 -19.20
N ILE A 99 -1.57 -5.84 -18.81
CA ILE A 99 -1.63 -4.41 -19.09
C ILE A 99 -0.59 -3.66 -18.23
N LEU A 100 -0.48 -4.02 -16.95
CA LEU A 100 0.45 -3.37 -16.01
C LEU A 100 1.91 -3.66 -16.35
N GLU A 101 2.19 -4.80 -16.95
CA GLU A 101 3.55 -5.19 -17.35
C GLU A 101 4.01 -4.58 -18.68
N GLN A 102 3.11 -3.91 -19.40
CA GLN A 102 3.49 -3.17 -20.61
C GLN A 102 4.23 -1.88 -20.24
N GLU A 103 5.39 -2.05 -19.64
CA GLU A 103 6.26 -0.92 -19.34
C GLU A 103 6.64 -0.22 -20.65
N ASP A 104 6.76 1.10 -20.56
CA ASP A 104 7.21 1.92 -21.70
C ASP A 104 6.28 1.86 -22.91
N ALA A 105 5.00 1.52 -22.74
CA ALA A 105 4.05 1.52 -23.83
C ALA A 105 3.95 2.92 -24.45
N GLU A 106 4.14 3.01 -25.76
CA GLU A 106 4.01 4.26 -26.47
C GLU A 106 2.56 4.49 -26.89
N PHE A 107 2.13 5.75 -26.84
CA PHE A 107 0.84 6.18 -27.34
C PHE A 107 0.98 7.54 -28.05
N VAL A 108 -0.10 7.98 -28.71
CA VAL A 108 -0.06 9.17 -29.58
C VAL A 108 0.56 10.41 -28.92
N HIS A 109 0.37 10.57 -27.61
CA HIS A 109 0.79 11.76 -26.88
C HIS A 109 2.04 11.56 -26.03
N GLY A 110 2.66 10.40 -26.07
CA GLY A 110 3.84 10.19 -25.24
C GLY A 110 4.18 8.73 -24.99
N LYS A 111 4.86 8.51 -23.90
CA LYS A 111 5.32 7.19 -23.45
C LYS A 111 4.91 6.97 -22.00
N VAL A 112 4.40 5.79 -21.69
CA VAL A 112 3.96 5.43 -20.34
C VAL A 112 5.09 4.76 -19.58
N PHE A 113 5.41 5.26 -18.39
CA PHE A 113 6.45 4.67 -17.54
C PHE A 113 5.88 3.95 -16.32
N ASP A 114 4.66 4.27 -15.90
CA ASP A 114 4.09 3.71 -14.69
C ASP A 114 2.57 3.68 -14.80
N VAL A 115 1.96 2.77 -14.05
CA VAL A 115 0.51 2.62 -13.98
C VAL A 115 0.10 2.49 -12.52
N ASP A 116 -0.93 3.26 -12.14
CA ASP A 116 -1.56 3.16 -10.84
C ASP A 116 -3.06 2.93 -11.08
N ALA A 117 -3.56 1.76 -10.68
CA ALA A 117 -4.96 1.40 -10.91
C ALA A 117 -5.62 1.00 -9.60
N SER A 118 -6.80 1.58 -9.34
CA SER A 118 -7.60 1.30 -8.15
C SER A 118 -8.97 0.79 -8.59
N PHE A 119 -9.40 -0.31 -7.97
CA PHE A 119 -10.69 -0.95 -8.25
C PHE A 119 -11.53 -0.95 -6.98
N TYR A 120 -12.83 -0.80 -7.13
CA TYR A 120 -13.77 -0.70 -6.02
C TYR A 120 -14.89 -1.71 -6.23
N GLY A 121 -15.26 -2.40 -5.17
CA GLY A 121 -16.32 -3.39 -5.27
C GLY A 121 -16.62 -4.03 -3.92
N ILE A 122 -17.07 -5.27 -3.94
CA ILE A 122 -17.41 -6.03 -2.74
C ILE A 122 -16.53 -7.28 -2.70
N CYS A 123 -15.80 -7.47 -1.60
CA CYS A 123 -14.89 -8.60 -1.48
C CYS A 123 -15.66 -9.93 -1.35
N LYS A 124 -14.94 -11.03 -1.58
CA LYS A 124 -15.52 -12.38 -1.58
C LYS A 124 -16.24 -12.70 -0.26
N GLU A 125 -15.65 -12.32 0.86
CA GLU A 125 -16.25 -12.58 2.17
C GLU A 125 -17.53 -11.78 2.40
N CYS A 126 -17.55 -10.51 1.98
CA CYS A 126 -18.75 -9.69 2.07
C CYS A 126 -19.85 -10.18 1.13
N LEU A 127 -19.49 -10.68 -0.05
CA LEU A 127 -20.45 -11.30 -0.97
C LEU A 127 -21.10 -12.52 -0.34
N LYS A 128 -20.32 -13.36 0.34
CA LYS A 128 -20.85 -14.54 1.03
C LYS A 128 -21.82 -14.17 2.15
N LYS A 129 -21.54 -13.08 2.87
CA LYS A 129 -22.43 -12.58 3.93
C LYS A 129 -23.75 -12.07 3.35
N GLU A 130 -23.72 -11.46 2.19
CA GLU A 130 -24.95 -11.01 1.49
C GLU A 130 -25.80 -12.19 1.05
N GLU A 131 -25.19 -13.25 0.50
CA GLU A 131 -25.89 -14.45 0.08
C GLU A 131 -26.60 -15.13 1.25
N LYS A 132 -25.99 -15.14 2.44
CA LYS A 132 -26.59 -15.73 3.63
C LYS A 132 -27.77 -14.96 4.19
N LYS A 133 -27.92 -13.67 3.82
CA LYS A 133 -29.03 -12.82 4.26
C LYS A 133 -30.22 -12.84 3.29
N ALA A 134 -30.04 -13.41 2.14
CA ALA A 134 -31.09 -13.50 1.13
C ALA A 134 -32.07 -14.64 1.44
#